data_434f9575a306aee021f2feda91e3edc4
#
_entry.id   434f9575a306aee021f2feda91e3edc4
#
_cell.length_a   1.000
_cell.length_b   1.000
_cell.length_c   1.000
_cell.angle_alpha   90.00
_cell.angle_beta   90.00
_cell.angle_gamma   90.00
#
_symmetry.space_group_name_H-M   'P 1'
#
loop_
_entity.id
_entity.type
_entity.pdbx_description
1 polymer ?
#
loop_
_entity_poly.entity_id
_entity_poly.type
_entity_poly.pdbx_seq_one_letter_code
_entity_poly.pdbx_strand_id
1 'polypeptide(L)'
;ERFRGILMNQNQGDKKQLKFKAYDNGIYLANNKDTFVYKNKTADQVFSDVCSRFGIPTGEVAKCSYKIPELTKSKTTGQDAVLDALSLDYKATGTRHFISSDKGKLSLLQRKDQVVSFVVDGGANLYGYSYTKSIENIKTRVKMISKEGTTLAEKSNSALEQKIGVFQEIRQPDESLTKAQVKDLVGSVLDTLDDPEETLTLNILGDPDVISGKAILVKIPHLGISRAYYVDSDDHTFEDNMHTMSLTLTTAAEIKKGG
;
A
#
# COMPACT_ATOMS: atom_id res chain seq x y z
N GLU A 1 6.09 23.97 6.26
CA GLU A 1 4.99 23.63 5.34
C GLU A 1 4.45 22.26 5.74
N ARG A 2 3.15 22.16 6.00
CA ARG A 2 2.49 20.88 6.37
C ARG A 2 1.68 20.31 5.22
N PHE A 3 1.15 21.18 4.37
CA PHE A 3 0.34 20.78 3.22
C PHE A 3 0.52 21.79 2.10
N ARG A 4 0.58 21.32 0.88
CA ARG A 4 0.50 22.11 -0.36
C ARG A 4 -0.49 21.45 -1.30
N GLY A 5 -1.46 22.23 -1.74
CA GLY A 5 -2.52 21.70 -2.58
C GLY A 5 -3.32 22.79 -3.28
N ILE A 6 -4.38 22.37 -3.96
CA ILE A 6 -5.27 23.21 -4.74
C ILE A 6 -6.60 23.27 -4.01
N LEU A 7 -7.08 24.49 -3.82
CA LEU A 7 -8.42 24.74 -3.28
C LEU A 7 -9.46 24.34 -4.34
N MET A 8 -10.22 23.28 -4.05
CA MET A 8 -11.21 22.73 -4.98
C MET A 8 -12.65 23.05 -4.57
N ASN A 9 -12.87 23.39 -3.30
CA ASN A 9 -14.20 23.74 -2.81
C ASN A 9 -14.12 24.79 -1.72
N GLN A 10 -15.04 25.74 -1.79
CA GLN A 10 -15.27 26.75 -0.75
C GLN A 10 -16.77 26.77 -0.47
N ASN A 11 -17.15 26.60 0.79
CA ASN A 11 -18.53 26.69 1.24
C ASN A 11 -18.64 27.75 2.33
N GLN A 12 -19.60 28.65 2.17
CA GLN A 12 -19.93 29.69 3.16
C GLN A 12 -21.37 29.49 3.62
N GLY A 13 -21.54 29.18 4.89
CA GLY A 13 -22.86 29.09 5.54
C GLY A 13 -23.33 30.43 6.09
N ASP A 14 -24.57 30.44 6.54
CA ASP A 14 -25.26 31.60 7.19
C ASP A 14 -24.59 32.07 8.50
N LYS A 15 -23.93 31.17 9.21
CA LYS A 15 -23.18 31.43 10.45
C LYS A 15 -21.79 32.06 10.22
N LYS A 16 -21.52 32.61 9.05
CA LYS A 16 -20.21 33.18 8.65
C LYS A 16 -19.04 32.18 8.77
N GLN A 17 -19.33 30.92 8.89
CA GLN A 17 -18.29 29.87 8.83
C GLN A 17 -17.90 29.61 7.39
N LEU A 18 -16.61 29.68 7.13
CA LEU A 18 -16.03 29.40 5.83
C LEU A 18 -15.32 28.03 5.87
N LYS A 19 -15.76 27.09 5.04
CA LYS A 19 -15.15 25.78 4.91
C LYS A 19 -14.44 25.65 3.58
N PHE A 20 -13.22 25.16 3.61
CA PHE A 20 -12.42 24.91 2.42
C PHE A 20 -12.14 23.42 2.30
N LYS A 21 -12.04 22.96 1.06
CA LYS A 21 -11.50 21.63 0.73
C LYS A 21 -10.41 21.80 -0.32
N ALA A 22 -9.21 21.38 0.04
CA ALA A 22 -8.06 21.38 -0.84
C ALA A 22 -7.52 19.95 -1.01
N TYR A 23 -6.91 19.69 -2.16
CA TYR A 23 -6.28 18.43 -2.48
C TYR A 23 -4.83 18.67 -2.88
N ASP A 24 -3.97 17.73 -2.58
CA ASP A 24 -2.61 17.72 -3.08
C ASP A 24 -2.53 17.39 -4.59
N ASN A 25 -1.33 17.28 -5.13
CA ASN A 25 -1.14 17.02 -6.56
C ASN A 25 -1.60 15.62 -7.02
N GLY A 26 -1.94 14.71 -6.10
CA GLY A 26 -2.58 13.43 -6.42
C GLY A 26 -3.92 13.61 -7.12
N ILE A 27 -4.61 14.75 -6.90
CA ILE A 27 -5.87 15.08 -7.57
C ILE A 27 -5.76 15.08 -9.09
N TYR A 28 -4.59 15.44 -9.63
CA TYR A 28 -4.38 15.40 -11.08
C TYR A 28 -4.35 13.99 -11.64
N LEU A 29 -3.81 13.02 -10.89
CA LEU A 29 -3.88 11.61 -11.28
C LEU A 29 -5.32 11.09 -11.25
N ALA A 30 -6.10 11.48 -10.22
CA ALA A 30 -7.46 11.01 -10.00
C ALA A 30 -8.46 11.57 -11.01
N ASN A 31 -8.27 12.81 -11.47
CA ASN A 31 -9.25 13.51 -12.31
C ASN A 31 -8.92 13.53 -13.81
N ASN A 32 -7.69 13.27 -14.21
CA ASN A 32 -7.32 13.24 -15.62
C ASN A 32 -7.47 11.84 -16.19
N LYS A 33 -8.24 11.73 -17.27
CA LYS A 33 -8.50 10.47 -17.98
C LYS A 33 -7.82 10.48 -19.35
N ASP A 34 -7.31 9.30 -19.73
CA ASP A 34 -6.75 9.06 -21.06
C ASP A 34 -6.85 7.58 -21.43
N THR A 35 -6.31 7.22 -22.58
CA THR A 35 -6.04 5.84 -22.96
C THR A 35 -4.56 5.57 -22.84
N PHE A 36 -4.23 4.62 -21.97
CA PHE A 36 -2.86 4.23 -21.65
C PHE A 36 -2.54 2.88 -22.28
N VAL A 37 -1.49 2.82 -23.08
CA VAL A 37 -1.02 1.59 -23.72
C VAL A 37 0.48 1.46 -23.45
N TYR A 38 0.85 0.47 -22.66
CA TYR A 38 2.23 0.20 -22.29
C TYR A 38 2.62 -1.22 -22.69
N LYS A 39 3.80 -1.40 -23.24
CA LYS A 39 4.39 -2.71 -23.55
C LYS A 39 5.80 -2.76 -22.98
N ASN A 40 6.10 -3.82 -22.25
CA ASN A 40 7.41 -4.05 -21.62
C ASN A 40 7.91 -2.89 -20.75
N LYS A 41 6.98 -2.22 -20.02
CA LYS A 41 7.27 -1.13 -19.10
C LYS A 41 7.18 -1.60 -17.66
N THR A 42 8.02 -1.03 -16.79
CA THR A 42 7.90 -1.20 -15.33
C THR A 42 6.91 -0.20 -14.74
N ALA A 43 6.40 -0.47 -13.53
CA ALA A 43 5.40 0.39 -12.91
C ALA A 43 5.93 1.81 -12.61
N ASP A 44 7.22 1.98 -12.29
CA ASP A 44 7.86 3.29 -12.14
C ASP A 44 7.92 4.07 -13.47
N GLN A 45 8.09 3.38 -14.58
CA GLN A 45 8.03 4.01 -15.91
C GLN A 45 6.61 4.43 -16.27
N VAL A 46 5.59 3.63 -15.91
CA VAL A 46 4.17 4.00 -16.08
C VAL A 46 3.86 5.24 -15.24
N PHE A 47 4.23 5.24 -13.96
CA PHE A 47 4.05 6.40 -13.07
C PHE A 47 4.68 7.67 -13.66
N SER A 48 5.94 7.58 -14.10
CA SER A 48 6.67 8.72 -14.65
C SER A 48 6.05 9.25 -15.95
N ASP A 49 5.58 8.36 -16.84
CA ASP A 49 4.89 8.75 -18.08
C ASP A 49 3.56 9.46 -17.79
N VAL A 50 2.75 8.91 -16.88
CA VAL A 50 1.47 9.51 -16.49
C VAL A 50 1.69 10.90 -15.87
N CYS A 51 2.65 11.03 -14.95
CA CYS A 51 2.98 12.32 -14.36
C CYS A 51 3.46 13.33 -15.41
N SER A 52 4.34 12.93 -16.33
CA SER A 52 4.83 13.76 -17.41
C SER A 52 3.71 14.21 -18.35
N ARG A 53 2.81 13.31 -18.72
CA ARG A 53 1.67 13.55 -19.61
C ARG A 53 0.72 14.63 -19.09
N PHE A 54 0.52 14.68 -17.79
CA PHE A 54 -0.34 15.67 -17.14
C PHE A 54 0.41 16.82 -16.48
N GLY A 55 1.72 16.95 -16.71
CA GLY A 55 2.55 18.05 -16.17
C GLY A 55 2.66 18.03 -14.66
N ILE A 56 2.58 16.85 -14.03
CA ILE A 56 2.65 16.70 -12.58
C ILE A 56 4.13 16.64 -12.16
N PRO A 57 4.61 17.54 -11.29
CA PRO A 57 5.97 17.48 -10.80
C PRO A 57 6.22 16.21 -9.99
N THR A 58 7.33 15.54 -10.27
CA THR A 58 7.74 14.33 -9.54
C THR A 58 8.91 14.60 -8.60
N GLY A 59 8.90 13.90 -7.46
CA GLY A 59 10.01 13.81 -6.52
C GLY A 59 10.81 12.54 -6.73
N GLU A 60 11.02 11.78 -5.66
CA GLU A 60 11.68 10.47 -5.72
C GLU A 60 10.80 9.45 -6.46
N VAL A 61 11.42 8.64 -7.32
CA VAL A 61 10.74 7.55 -8.02
C VAL A 61 11.54 6.26 -7.80
N ALA A 62 11.06 5.45 -6.85
CA ALA A 62 11.63 4.15 -6.57
C ALA A 62 11.50 3.22 -7.78
N LYS A 63 12.53 2.42 -8.03
CA LYS A 63 12.56 1.50 -9.17
C LYS A 63 11.74 0.25 -8.92
N CYS A 64 10.94 -0.11 -9.92
CA CYS A 64 10.22 -1.37 -9.99
C CYS A 64 10.98 -2.36 -10.89
N SER A 65 11.00 -3.63 -10.52
CA SER A 65 11.81 -4.62 -11.24
C SER A 65 11.03 -5.43 -12.28
N TYR A 66 9.71 -5.53 -12.13
CA TYR A 66 8.88 -6.30 -13.05
C TYR A 66 8.57 -5.53 -14.33
N LYS A 67 8.88 -6.12 -15.47
CA LYS A 67 8.47 -5.62 -16.79
C LYS A 67 7.09 -6.15 -17.14
N ILE A 68 6.10 -5.28 -17.11
CA ILE A 68 4.73 -5.57 -17.47
C ILE A 68 4.67 -5.82 -18.99
N PRO A 69 4.30 -7.03 -19.46
CA PRO A 69 4.32 -7.35 -20.89
C PRO A 69 3.39 -6.43 -21.67
N GLU A 70 2.17 -6.27 -21.18
CA GLU A 70 1.18 -5.37 -21.76
C GLU A 70 0.22 -4.83 -20.68
N LEU A 71 -0.04 -3.52 -20.72
CA LEU A 71 -1.06 -2.85 -19.92
C LEU A 71 -1.82 -1.91 -20.83
N THR A 72 -3.08 -2.24 -21.12
CA THR A 72 -3.97 -1.40 -21.94
C THR A 72 -5.17 -0.99 -21.10
N LYS A 73 -5.33 0.33 -20.93
CA LYS A 73 -6.44 0.95 -20.20
C LYS A 73 -7.05 2.06 -21.04
N SER A 74 -8.32 1.96 -21.35
CA SER A 74 -9.04 2.93 -22.17
C SER A 74 -9.98 3.78 -21.33
N LYS A 75 -9.94 5.09 -21.52
CA LYS A 75 -10.82 6.08 -20.87
C LYS A 75 -10.80 5.98 -19.34
N THR A 76 -9.63 5.66 -18.77
CA THR A 76 -9.42 5.49 -17.34
C THR A 76 -8.64 6.68 -16.75
N THR A 77 -8.63 6.82 -15.43
CA THR A 77 -7.82 7.84 -14.75
C THR A 77 -6.34 7.48 -14.78
N GLY A 78 -5.46 8.50 -14.69
CA GLY A 78 -4.04 8.26 -14.52
C GLY A 78 -3.74 7.48 -13.24
N GLN A 79 -4.53 7.72 -12.19
CA GLN A 79 -4.44 6.98 -10.94
C GLN A 79 -4.69 5.47 -11.13
N ASP A 80 -5.79 5.10 -11.79
CA ASP A 80 -6.10 3.69 -12.03
C ASP A 80 -5.03 3.00 -12.86
N ALA A 81 -4.50 3.68 -13.89
CA ALA A 81 -3.43 3.13 -14.72
C ALA A 81 -2.16 2.84 -13.91
N VAL A 82 -1.78 3.76 -13.01
CA VAL A 82 -0.61 3.57 -12.13
C VAL A 82 -0.86 2.49 -11.09
N LEU A 83 -2.03 2.49 -10.42
CA LEU A 83 -2.36 1.49 -9.40
C LEU A 83 -2.42 0.07 -9.99
N ASP A 84 -2.95 -0.08 -11.20
CA ASP A 84 -2.94 -1.37 -11.89
C ASP A 84 -1.51 -1.84 -12.23
N ALA A 85 -0.64 -0.92 -12.68
CA ALA A 85 0.77 -1.26 -12.92
C ALA A 85 1.48 -1.68 -11.62
N LEU A 86 1.25 -0.95 -10.52
CA LEU A 86 1.80 -1.29 -9.20
C LEU A 86 1.25 -2.62 -8.66
N SER A 87 -0.03 -2.91 -8.93
CA SER A 87 -0.64 -4.20 -8.57
C SER A 87 0.00 -5.37 -9.32
N LEU A 88 0.32 -5.18 -10.60
CA LEU A 88 1.01 -6.20 -11.41
C LEU A 88 2.44 -6.41 -10.90
N ASP A 89 3.18 -5.31 -10.62
CA ASP A 89 4.52 -5.37 -10.03
C ASP A 89 4.50 -6.11 -8.69
N TYR A 90 3.56 -5.76 -7.80
CA TYR A 90 3.41 -6.44 -6.51
C TYR A 90 3.11 -7.94 -6.65
N LYS A 91 2.21 -8.33 -7.55
CA LYS A 91 1.88 -9.73 -7.80
C LYS A 91 3.08 -10.54 -8.29
N ALA A 92 3.98 -9.91 -9.05
CA ALA A 92 5.14 -10.57 -9.61
C ALA A 92 6.34 -10.58 -8.67
N THR A 93 6.51 -9.54 -7.84
CA THR A 93 7.73 -9.33 -7.03
C THR A 93 7.52 -9.43 -5.52
N GLY A 94 6.27 -9.28 -5.05
CA GLY A 94 5.95 -9.14 -3.63
C GLY A 94 6.30 -7.76 -3.05
N THR A 95 6.87 -6.85 -3.83
CA THR A 95 7.30 -5.53 -3.37
C THR A 95 6.17 -4.52 -3.48
N ARG A 96 5.85 -3.85 -2.37
CA ARG A 96 4.82 -2.81 -2.34
C ARG A 96 5.39 -1.42 -2.49
N HIS A 97 4.75 -0.64 -3.35
CA HIS A 97 5.01 0.77 -3.55
C HIS A 97 3.76 1.60 -3.25
N PHE A 98 3.94 2.86 -2.93
CA PHE A 98 2.85 3.81 -2.75
C PHE A 98 3.22 5.19 -3.30
N ILE A 99 2.19 5.99 -3.58
CA ILE A 99 2.35 7.35 -4.06
C ILE A 99 2.23 8.28 -2.85
N SER A 100 3.20 9.19 -2.69
CA SER A 100 3.21 10.21 -1.66
C SER A 100 3.30 11.59 -2.30
N SER A 101 2.66 12.58 -1.68
CA SER A 101 2.75 13.98 -2.10
C SER A 101 3.50 14.79 -1.06
N ASP A 102 4.62 15.39 -1.43
CA ASP A 102 5.36 16.32 -0.58
C ASP A 102 5.75 17.57 -1.36
N LYS A 103 5.53 18.75 -0.76
CA LYS A 103 5.88 20.06 -1.31
C LYS A 103 5.46 20.26 -2.77
N GLY A 104 4.31 19.72 -3.15
CA GLY A 104 3.76 19.81 -4.50
C GLY A 104 4.41 18.89 -5.53
N LYS A 105 5.12 17.85 -5.10
CA LYS A 105 5.68 16.80 -5.95
C LYS A 105 5.10 15.46 -5.58
N LEU A 106 4.80 14.64 -6.58
CA LEU A 106 4.43 13.24 -6.37
C LEU A 106 5.67 12.35 -6.39
N SER A 107 5.80 11.50 -5.41
CA SER A 107 6.87 10.51 -5.29
C SER A 107 6.27 9.12 -5.33
N LEU A 108 6.98 8.18 -5.95
CA LEU A 108 6.71 6.76 -5.87
C LEU A 108 7.75 6.14 -4.92
N LEU A 109 7.30 5.64 -3.78
CA LEU A 109 8.18 5.17 -2.71
C LEU A 109 7.99 3.68 -2.46
N GLN A 110 9.06 2.99 -2.09
CA GLN A 110 8.98 1.60 -1.67
C GLN A 110 8.57 1.55 -0.20
N ARG A 111 7.50 0.80 0.12
CA ARG A 111 6.86 0.83 1.43
C ARG A 111 7.78 0.39 2.57
N LYS A 112 8.56 -0.67 2.35
CA LYS A 112 9.46 -1.23 3.37
C LYS A 112 10.56 -0.27 3.86
N ASP A 113 10.91 0.73 3.05
CA ASP A 113 11.99 1.67 3.34
C ASP A 113 11.49 2.92 4.10
N GLN A 114 10.17 3.02 4.32
CA GLN A 114 9.53 4.17 4.92
C GLN A 114 9.10 3.91 6.38
N VAL A 115 10.08 3.87 7.28
CA VAL A 115 9.86 3.67 8.71
C VAL A 115 9.97 4.99 9.45
N VAL A 116 8.94 5.33 10.24
CA VAL A 116 8.94 6.52 11.10
C VAL A 116 9.36 6.13 12.52
N SER A 117 10.24 6.94 13.14
CA SER A 117 10.64 6.75 14.52
C SER A 117 9.55 7.19 15.50
N PHE A 118 8.34 6.68 15.30
CA PHE A 118 7.17 6.94 16.13
C PHE A 118 6.71 5.64 16.79
N VAL A 119 6.49 5.70 18.11
CA VAL A 119 6.04 4.56 18.89
C VAL A 119 4.67 4.85 19.47
N VAL A 120 3.70 4.02 19.13
CA VAL A 120 2.41 4.01 19.83
C VAL A 120 2.59 3.18 21.10
N ASP A 121 2.33 3.79 22.24
CA ASP A 121 2.35 3.14 23.54
C ASP A 121 0.96 3.23 24.19
N GLY A 122 0.40 2.08 24.52
CA GLY A 122 -0.95 1.95 25.09
C GLY A 122 -1.16 2.71 26.42
N GLY A 123 -0.07 3.07 27.12
CA GLY A 123 -0.13 3.84 28.37
C GLY A 123 0.16 5.33 28.24
N ALA A 124 0.61 5.82 27.05
CA ALA A 124 1.13 7.18 26.93
C ALA A 124 0.37 8.06 25.92
N ASN A 125 0.13 7.58 24.70
CA ASN A 125 -0.39 8.41 23.61
C ASN A 125 -1.61 7.83 22.90
N LEU A 126 -2.19 6.73 23.41
CA LEU A 126 -3.34 6.04 22.85
C LEU A 126 -4.63 6.43 23.59
N TYR A 127 -5.62 6.96 22.88
CA TYR A 127 -6.93 7.28 23.45
C TYR A 127 -7.97 6.20 23.22
N GLY A 128 -7.85 5.46 22.13
CA GLY A 128 -8.76 4.38 21.78
C GLY A 128 -8.21 3.53 20.64
N TYR A 129 -8.72 2.32 20.56
CA TYR A 129 -8.34 1.39 19.48
C TYR A 129 -9.48 0.43 19.14
N SER A 130 -9.43 -0.12 17.93
CA SER A 130 -10.16 -1.29 17.49
C SER A 130 -9.19 -2.26 16.84
N TYR A 131 -9.24 -3.52 17.23
CA TYR A 131 -8.37 -4.57 16.70
C TYR A 131 -9.19 -5.68 16.09
N THR A 132 -8.94 -5.98 14.82
CA THR A 132 -9.57 -7.06 14.07
C THR A 132 -8.51 -8.02 13.56
N LYS A 133 -8.75 -9.32 13.72
CA LYS A 133 -7.93 -10.38 13.14
C LYS A 133 -8.84 -11.25 12.28
N SER A 134 -8.55 -11.34 10.98
CA SER A 134 -9.36 -12.06 10.00
C SER A 134 -8.54 -13.11 9.27
N ILE A 135 -9.19 -14.23 8.97
CA ILE A 135 -8.67 -15.28 8.09
C ILE A 135 -9.45 -15.37 6.77
N GLU A 136 -10.32 -14.40 6.47
CA GLU A 136 -11.16 -14.41 5.26
C GLU A 136 -10.35 -14.46 3.96
N ASN A 137 -9.19 -13.81 3.94
CA ASN A 137 -8.32 -13.74 2.78
C ASN A 137 -7.11 -14.70 2.85
N ILE A 138 -7.07 -15.54 3.90
CA ILE A 138 -5.93 -16.46 4.09
C ILE A 138 -5.81 -17.45 2.95
N LYS A 139 -4.58 -17.79 2.57
CA LYS A 139 -4.29 -18.85 1.62
C LYS A 139 -3.39 -19.89 2.27
N THR A 140 -3.77 -21.13 2.11
CA THR A 140 -3.00 -22.27 2.63
C THR A 140 -2.12 -22.90 1.56
N ARG A 141 -2.34 -22.51 0.29
CA ARG A 141 -1.61 -23.03 -0.87
C ARG A 141 -1.45 -21.97 -1.95
N VAL A 142 -0.29 -21.91 -2.54
CA VAL A 142 -0.01 -21.08 -3.72
C VAL A 142 0.50 -21.95 -4.86
N LYS A 143 -0.05 -21.74 -6.04
CA LYS A 143 0.36 -22.40 -7.27
C LYS A 143 0.78 -21.36 -8.31
N MET A 144 1.95 -21.55 -8.88
CA MET A 144 2.43 -20.77 -10.02
C MET A 144 2.16 -21.54 -11.30
N ILE A 145 1.51 -20.92 -12.28
CA ILE A 145 1.19 -21.53 -13.57
C ILE A 145 1.78 -20.74 -14.73
N SER A 146 2.05 -21.43 -15.86
CA SER A 146 2.39 -20.77 -17.13
C SER A 146 1.15 -20.14 -17.76
N LYS A 147 1.34 -19.41 -18.87
CA LYS A 147 0.23 -18.89 -19.69
C LYS A 147 -0.72 -19.97 -20.20
N GLU A 148 -0.16 -21.15 -20.49
CA GLU A 148 -0.91 -22.32 -20.98
C GLU A 148 -1.57 -23.11 -19.83
N GLY A 149 -1.44 -22.65 -18.57
CA GLY A 149 -2.02 -23.30 -17.41
C GLY A 149 -1.19 -24.43 -16.80
N THR A 150 0.04 -24.69 -17.31
CA THR A 150 0.93 -25.71 -16.75
C THR A 150 1.47 -25.26 -15.39
N THR A 151 1.43 -26.15 -14.40
CA THR A 151 2.00 -25.86 -13.07
C THR A 151 3.53 -25.78 -13.14
N LEU A 152 4.07 -24.63 -12.74
CA LEU A 152 5.51 -24.37 -12.68
C LEU A 152 6.09 -24.65 -11.29
N ALA A 153 5.35 -24.27 -10.24
CA ALA A 153 5.69 -24.55 -8.85
C ALA A 153 4.43 -24.49 -7.98
N GLU A 154 4.47 -25.19 -6.86
CA GLU A 154 3.40 -25.17 -5.84
C GLU A 154 4.03 -25.26 -4.46
N LYS A 155 3.45 -24.54 -3.48
CA LYS A 155 3.82 -24.64 -2.06
C LYS A 155 2.56 -24.55 -1.21
N SER A 156 2.51 -25.34 -0.14
CA SER A 156 1.40 -25.31 0.84
C SER A 156 1.93 -25.27 2.26
N ASN A 157 1.10 -24.72 3.15
CA ASN A 157 1.26 -24.81 4.59
C ASN A 157 0.39 -25.97 5.11
N SER A 158 0.98 -27.17 5.17
CA SER A 158 0.27 -28.40 5.52
C SER A 158 -0.37 -28.35 6.92
N ALA A 159 0.27 -27.68 7.88
CA ALA A 159 -0.28 -27.51 9.22
C ALA A 159 -1.55 -26.66 9.23
N LEU A 160 -1.57 -25.63 8.39
CA LEU A 160 -2.72 -24.76 8.24
C LEU A 160 -3.83 -25.44 7.43
N GLU A 161 -3.48 -26.19 6.38
CA GLU A 161 -4.45 -27.01 5.61
C GLU A 161 -5.20 -28.02 6.49
N GLN A 162 -4.49 -28.63 7.44
CA GLN A 162 -5.12 -29.57 8.39
C GLN A 162 -6.12 -28.86 9.33
N LYS A 163 -5.90 -27.59 9.64
CA LYS A 163 -6.75 -26.84 10.58
C LYS A 163 -7.99 -26.24 9.91
N ILE A 164 -7.83 -25.67 8.74
CA ILE A 164 -8.88 -24.85 8.09
C ILE A 164 -9.22 -25.30 6.66
N GLY A 165 -8.54 -26.32 6.13
CA GLY A 165 -8.75 -26.79 4.76
C GLY A 165 -7.88 -26.07 3.72
N VAL A 166 -8.13 -26.40 2.44
CA VAL A 166 -7.36 -25.83 1.31
C VAL A 166 -8.01 -24.57 0.79
N PHE A 167 -7.27 -23.45 0.90
CA PHE A 167 -7.56 -22.17 0.28
C PHE A 167 -6.42 -21.84 -0.68
N GLN A 168 -6.65 -22.03 -1.98
CA GLN A 168 -5.61 -21.91 -3.00
C GLN A 168 -5.61 -20.55 -3.68
N GLU A 169 -4.42 -19.98 -3.84
CA GLU A 169 -4.12 -18.85 -4.72
C GLU A 169 -3.42 -19.36 -5.97
N ILE A 170 -3.74 -18.80 -7.13
CA ILE A 170 -3.05 -19.09 -8.39
C ILE A 170 -2.45 -17.78 -8.91
N ARG A 171 -1.15 -17.83 -9.27
CA ARG A 171 -0.44 -16.71 -9.87
C ARG A 171 0.34 -17.13 -11.10
N GLN A 172 0.55 -16.17 -11.99
CA GLN A 172 1.39 -16.33 -13.17
C GLN A 172 2.66 -15.48 -12.95
N PRO A 173 3.83 -16.11 -12.79
CA PRO A 173 5.10 -15.40 -12.65
C PRO A 173 5.57 -14.82 -13.98
N ASP A 174 6.59 -13.95 -13.92
CA ASP A 174 7.28 -13.46 -15.11
C ASP A 174 7.96 -14.64 -15.85
N GLU A 175 7.80 -14.67 -17.17
CA GLU A 175 8.36 -15.72 -18.04
C GLU A 175 9.90 -15.72 -18.07
N SER A 176 10.53 -14.59 -17.71
CA SER A 176 11.99 -14.48 -17.63
C SER A 176 12.59 -15.18 -16.39
N LEU A 177 11.74 -15.57 -15.42
CA LEU A 177 12.21 -16.23 -14.20
C LEU A 177 12.63 -17.68 -14.47
N THR A 178 13.75 -18.05 -13.91
CA THR A 178 14.20 -19.43 -13.89
C THR A 178 13.32 -20.30 -12.98
N LYS A 179 13.33 -21.61 -13.16
CA LYS A 179 12.58 -22.55 -12.28
C LYS A 179 12.92 -22.37 -10.80
N ALA A 180 14.19 -22.09 -10.47
CA ALA A 180 14.62 -21.84 -9.10
C ALA A 180 13.97 -20.57 -8.54
N GLN A 181 14.02 -19.47 -9.30
CA GLN A 181 13.37 -18.20 -8.90
C GLN A 181 11.85 -18.33 -8.75
N VAL A 182 11.16 -19.10 -9.63
CA VAL A 182 9.73 -19.37 -9.48
C VAL A 182 9.44 -20.17 -8.20
N LYS A 183 10.31 -21.13 -7.84
CA LYS A 183 10.19 -21.89 -6.59
C LYS A 183 10.40 -21.03 -5.36
N ASP A 184 11.33 -20.10 -5.39
CA ASP A 184 11.55 -19.16 -4.29
C ASP A 184 10.38 -18.17 -4.17
N LEU A 185 9.89 -17.68 -5.32
CA LEU A 185 8.76 -16.78 -5.39
C LEU A 185 7.47 -17.40 -4.81
N VAL A 186 7.15 -18.67 -5.15
CA VAL A 186 5.96 -19.34 -4.61
C VAL A 186 6.04 -19.46 -3.09
N GLY A 187 7.24 -19.66 -2.55
CA GLY A 187 7.48 -19.65 -1.11
C GLY A 187 7.21 -18.31 -0.48
N SER A 188 7.85 -17.28 -0.99
CA SER A 188 7.68 -15.90 -0.50
C SER A 188 6.22 -15.43 -0.58
N VAL A 189 5.52 -15.76 -1.66
CA VAL A 189 4.09 -15.43 -1.80
C VAL A 189 3.24 -16.15 -0.77
N LEU A 190 3.46 -17.45 -0.52
CA LEU A 190 2.72 -18.17 0.51
C LEU A 190 2.96 -17.56 1.89
N ASP A 191 4.23 -17.29 2.24
CA ASP A 191 4.61 -16.69 3.53
C ASP A 191 3.97 -15.30 3.76
N THR A 192 3.46 -14.66 2.70
CA THR A 192 2.70 -13.41 2.80
C THR A 192 1.19 -13.60 2.95
N LEU A 193 0.68 -14.77 2.62
CA LEU A 193 -0.76 -15.05 2.52
C LEU A 193 -1.27 -16.07 3.56
N ASP A 194 -0.38 -16.77 4.24
CA ASP A 194 -0.75 -17.82 5.19
C ASP A 194 -0.87 -17.35 6.65
N ASP A 195 -0.65 -16.06 6.90
CA ASP A 195 -0.93 -15.43 8.19
C ASP A 195 -2.30 -14.71 8.17
N PRO A 196 -3.02 -14.68 9.30
CA PRO A 196 -4.22 -13.86 9.43
C PRO A 196 -3.95 -12.38 9.15
N GLU A 197 -4.84 -11.76 8.43
CA GLU A 197 -4.84 -10.31 8.22
C GLU A 197 -5.23 -9.60 9.52
N GLU A 198 -4.43 -8.66 9.96
CA GLU A 198 -4.69 -7.88 11.16
C GLU A 198 -4.88 -6.42 10.80
N THR A 199 -6.00 -5.86 11.24
CA THR A 199 -6.30 -4.43 11.11
C THR A 199 -6.42 -3.84 12.51
N LEU A 200 -5.70 -2.76 12.74
CA LEU A 200 -5.68 -2.03 13.99
C LEU A 200 -6.00 -0.56 13.71
N THR A 201 -7.15 -0.10 14.21
CA THR A 201 -7.50 1.32 14.17
C THR A 201 -7.12 1.96 15.49
N LEU A 202 -6.40 3.08 15.44
CA LEU A 202 -5.90 3.81 16.60
C LEU A 202 -6.33 5.26 16.56
N ASN A 203 -6.74 5.78 17.72
CA ASN A 203 -6.90 7.22 17.96
C ASN A 203 -5.81 7.66 18.95
N ILE A 204 -4.90 8.50 18.50
CA ILE A 204 -3.67 8.83 19.22
C ILE A 204 -3.31 10.31 19.11
N LEU A 205 -2.35 10.75 19.92
CA LEU A 205 -1.71 12.06 19.75
C LEU A 205 -1.03 12.11 18.38
N GLY A 206 -1.16 13.25 17.72
CA GLY A 206 -0.72 13.42 16.33
C GLY A 206 0.80 13.60 16.21
N ASP A 207 1.37 12.98 15.20
CA ASP A 207 2.70 13.23 14.66
C ASP A 207 2.57 13.45 13.15
N PRO A 208 2.97 14.63 12.63
CA PRO A 208 2.76 14.95 11.21
C PRO A 208 3.61 14.13 10.24
N ASP A 209 4.59 13.37 10.73
CA ASP A 209 5.41 12.49 9.90
C ASP A 209 4.80 11.09 9.75
N VAL A 210 3.74 10.78 10.52
CA VAL A 210 2.99 9.52 10.44
C VAL A 210 1.89 9.66 9.40
N ILE A 211 2.13 9.19 8.20
CA ILE A 211 1.20 9.25 7.07
C ILE A 211 1.05 7.89 6.40
N SER A 212 0.00 7.73 5.61
CA SER A 212 -0.26 6.51 4.82
C SER A 212 0.95 6.09 3.99
N GLY A 213 1.19 4.79 3.94
CA GLY A 213 2.35 4.18 3.28
C GLY A 213 3.57 3.99 4.16
N LYS A 214 3.67 4.69 5.29
CA LYS A 214 4.79 4.56 6.24
C LYS A 214 4.52 3.49 7.30
N ALA A 215 5.59 3.03 7.96
CA ALA A 215 5.51 2.08 9.07
C ALA A 215 5.82 2.76 10.40
N ILE A 216 5.12 2.33 11.46
CA ILE A 216 5.32 2.77 12.85
C ILE A 216 5.40 1.56 13.77
N LEU A 217 6.07 1.71 14.91
CA LEU A 217 6.11 0.68 15.95
C LEU A 217 4.92 0.84 16.89
N VAL A 218 4.19 -0.24 17.12
CA VAL A 218 3.03 -0.27 18.02
C VAL A 218 3.31 -1.21 19.19
N LYS A 219 3.09 -0.72 20.42
CA LYS A 219 3.22 -1.47 21.68
C LYS A 219 1.91 -1.37 22.45
N ILE A 220 1.13 -2.45 22.47
CA ILE A 220 -0.10 -2.57 23.25
C ILE A 220 -0.02 -3.89 24.04
N PRO A 221 0.57 -3.88 25.25
CA PRO A 221 0.92 -5.10 25.98
C PRO A 221 -0.24 -6.03 26.27
N HIS A 222 -1.42 -5.50 26.60
CA HIS A 222 -2.60 -6.32 26.93
C HIS A 222 -3.21 -7.03 25.70
N LEU A 223 -2.84 -6.60 24.46
CA LEU A 223 -3.16 -7.32 23.22
C LEU A 223 -2.01 -8.23 22.76
N GLY A 224 -0.89 -8.26 23.48
CA GLY A 224 0.31 -8.95 23.05
C GLY A 224 0.97 -8.34 21.81
N ILE A 225 0.68 -7.06 21.51
CA ILE A 225 1.20 -6.37 20.33
C ILE A 225 2.50 -5.64 20.71
N SER A 226 3.61 -5.98 20.02
CA SER A 226 4.88 -5.26 20.07
C SER A 226 5.59 -5.46 18.74
N ARG A 227 5.18 -4.71 17.70
CA ARG A 227 5.71 -4.86 16.34
C ARG A 227 5.41 -3.65 15.46
N ALA A 228 6.04 -3.61 14.29
CA ALA A 228 5.76 -2.62 13.28
C ALA A 228 4.46 -2.93 12.51
N TYR A 229 3.73 -1.87 12.19
CA TYR A 229 2.56 -1.86 11.30
C TYR A 229 2.75 -0.83 10.22
N TYR A 230 2.14 -1.04 9.06
CA TYR A 230 1.98 0.01 8.06
C TYR A 230 0.72 0.81 8.31
N VAL A 231 0.85 2.12 8.13
CA VAL A 231 -0.29 3.04 8.07
C VAL A 231 -0.97 2.84 6.71
N ASP A 232 -2.19 2.35 6.73
CA ASP A 232 -3.02 2.16 5.53
C ASP A 232 -3.81 3.43 5.21
N SER A 233 -4.38 4.06 6.25
CA SER A 233 -4.98 5.39 6.17
C SER A 233 -4.70 6.20 7.40
N ASP A 234 -4.62 7.52 7.23
CA ASP A 234 -4.44 8.50 8.29
C ASP A 234 -5.45 9.65 8.15
N ASP A 235 -5.89 10.15 9.29
CA ASP A 235 -6.67 11.36 9.42
C ASP A 235 -6.09 12.22 10.54
N HIS A 236 -5.65 13.43 10.22
CA HIS A 236 -5.01 14.35 11.14
C HIS A 236 -5.93 15.53 11.45
N THR A 237 -6.24 15.73 12.72
CA THR A 237 -7.05 16.83 13.21
C THR A 237 -6.20 17.81 14.01
N PHE A 238 -6.26 19.08 13.63
CA PHE A 238 -5.62 20.18 14.32
C PHE A 238 -6.70 21.14 14.83
N GLU A 239 -6.98 21.10 16.13
CA GLU A 239 -8.02 21.87 16.78
C GLU A 239 -7.57 22.30 18.18
N ASP A 240 -7.87 23.54 18.59
CA ASP A 240 -7.54 24.08 19.91
C ASP A 240 -6.06 23.86 20.35
N ASN A 241 -5.13 24.06 19.43
CA ASN A 241 -3.70 23.80 19.61
C ASN A 241 -3.32 22.34 19.92
N MET A 242 -4.25 21.43 19.74
CA MET A 242 -4.01 20.00 19.82
C MET A 242 -3.89 19.39 18.43
N HIS A 243 -3.00 18.42 18.28
CA HIS A 243 -2.91 17.58 17.11
C HIS A 243 -3.24 16.15 17.51
N THR A 244 -4.30 15.62 16.94
CA THR A 244 -4.70 14.20 17.08
C THR A 244 -4.71 13.52 15.73
N MET A 245 -4.60 12.20 15.70
CA MET A 245 -4.74 11.45 14.49
C MET A 245 -5.48 10.14 14.71
N SER A 246 -6.23 9.74 13.69
CA SER A 246 -6.85 8.43 13.57
C SER A 246 -6.13 7.64 12.48
N LEU A 247 -5.61 6.47 12.81
CA LEU A 247 -4.84 5.63 11.92
C LEU A 247 -5.53 4.30 11.72
N THR A 248 -5.61 3.82 10.49
CA THR A 248 -5.85 2.41 10.19
C THR A 248 -4.53 1.75 9.83
N LEU A 249 -4.18 0.71 10.56
CA LEU A 249 -2.92 0.01 10.45
C LEU A 249 -3.14 -1.42 9.98
N THR A 250 -2.29 -1.90 9.10
CA THR A 250 -2.29 -3.28 8.65
C THR A 250 -0.94 -3.94 8.90
N THR A 251 -0.96 -5.25 9.13
CA THR A 251 0.28 -6.03 9.11
C THR A 251 0.80 -6.07 7.68
N ALA A 252 2.05 -5.73 7.51
CA ALA A 252 2.68 -5.91 6.23
C ALA A 252 3.42 -7.23 6.23
N ALA A 253 3.07 -8.06 5.32
CA ALA A 253 3.79 -9.28 5.01
C ALA A 253 5.27 -9.03 4.60
N GLU A 254 5.58 -7.81 4.18
CA GLU A 254 6.93 -7.39 3.79
C GLU A 254 7.85 -7.07 4.97
N ILE A 255 7.30 -6.73 6.13
CA ILE A 255 8.09 -6.64 7.35
C ILE A 255 8.20 -8.04 7.91
N LYS A 256 9.26 -8.75 7.54
CA LYS A 256 9.60 -10.02 8.19
C LYS A 256 9.53 -9.81 9.69
N LYS A 257 8.81 -10.72 10.38
CA LYS A 257 8.80 -10.81 11.83
C LYS A 257 10.24 -10.64 12.29
N GLY A 258 10.56 -9.47 12.81
CA GLY A 258 11.86 -9.23 13.41
C GLY A 258 12.02 -10.25 14.53
N GLY A 259 13.08 -11.03 14.46
CA GLY A 259 13.45 -11.94 15.52
C GLY A 259 13.79 -11.21 16.80
#